data_03ef3cdda1e95fc4996c1a64bbcec5d1
#
_entry.id   03ef3cdda1e95fc4996c1a64bbcec5d1
#
_cell.length_a   1.000
_cell.length_b   1.000
_cell.length_c   1.000
_cell.angle_alpha   90.00
_cell.angle_beta   90.00
_cell.angle_gamma   90.00
#
_symmetry.space_group_name_H-M   'P 1'
#
loop_
_entity.id
_entity.type
_entity.pdbx_description
1 polymer ?
#
loop_
_entity_poly.entity_id
_entity_poly.type
_entity_poly.pdbx_seq_one_letter_code
_entity_poly.pdbx_strand_id
1 'polypeptide(L)'
;EKEHPNMADPAAMFLGAYSSAEDNTNPLGQRSDGSGYSKAIEGALYIANLPPNCVKLVKTHGTGTPVNNAAERTALLRSLGPDFIATSYKPLVGHTMGASGLLETGLLLDDMKRNYVPKILNRTAYDPVFLSESAEVPVGPFLSLAAGMGNIYSAALFLPAS
;
A
#
# COMPACT_ATOMS: atom_id res chain seq x y z
N GLU A 1 -1.68 34.41 -6.10
CA GLU A 1 -2.70 33.68 -5.34
C GLU A 1 -2.37 32.20 -5.49
N LYS A 2 -2.02 31.54 -4.39
CA LYS A 2 -1.90 30.08 -4.38
C LYS A 2 -3.32 29.55 -4.29
N GLU A 3 -3.81 28.98 -5.38
CA GLU A 3 -5.04 28.21 -5.34
C GLU A 3 -4.84 27.06 -4.33
N HIS A 4 -5.55 27.12 -3.22
CA HIS A 4 -5.67 25.98 -2.33
C HIS A 4 -6.34 24.85 -3.13
N PRO A 5 -5.86 23.60 -3.06
CA PRO A 5 -6.53 22.49 -3.69
C PRO A 5 -7.98 22.51 -3.26
N ASN A 6 -8.87 22.44 -4.24
CA ASN A 6 -10.30 22.40 -3.99
C ASN A 6 -10.61 21.19 -3.09
N MET A 7 -10.97 21.45 -1.84
CA MET A 7 -11.24 20.41 -0.82
C MET A 7 -12.42 19.48 -1.21
N ALA A 8 -13.06 19.73 -2.34
CA ALA A 8 -14.12 18.90 -2.91
C ALA A 8 -13.59 17.91 -3.97
N ASP A 9 -12.29 17.83 -4.24
CA ASP A 9 -11.72 16.82 -5.15
C ASP A 9 -11.69 15.46 -4.43
N PRO A 10 -12.45 14.45 -4.89
CA PRO A 10 -12.47 13.13 -4.27
C PRO A 10 -11.11 12.41 -4.32
N ALA A 11 -10.19 12.89 -5.15
CA ALA A 11 -8.82 12.42 -5.23
C ALA A 11 -7.84 13.24 -4.35
N ALA A 12 -8.29 14.29 -3.66
CA ALA A 12 -7.47 15.02 -2.74
C ALA A 12 -7.22 14.17 -1.49
N MET A 13 -5.98 13.72 -1.35
CA MET A 13 -5.53 12.91 -0.22
C MET A 13 -4.34 13.57 0.45
N PHE A 14 -4.24 13.44 1.75
CA PHE A 14 -3.07 13.88 2.50
C PHE A 14 -2.49 12.74 3.35
N LEU A 15 -1.20 12.80 3.60
CA LEU A 15 -0.53 11.84 4.46
C LEU A 15 -1.00 12.05 5.91
N GLY A 16 -1.82 11.11 6.39
CA GLY A 16 -2.39 11.16 7.73
C GLY A 16 -1.48 10.54 8.79
N ALA A 17 -0.77 9.47 8.43
CA ALA A 17 0.16 8.80 9.33
C ALA A 17 1.24 8.04 8.56
N TYR A 18 2.38 7.83 9.19
CA TYR A 18 3.47 7.01 8.69
C TYR A 18 4.06 6.19 9.82
N SER A 19 4.36 4.93 9.55
CA SER A 19 5.07 4.07 10.46
C SER A 19 6.11 3.24 9.71
N SER A 20 7.22 2.95 10.35
CA SER A 20 8.21 1.99 9.88
C SER A 20 8.52 0.95 10.94
N ALA A 21 8.84 -0.25 10.51
CA ALA A 21 9.29 -1.33 11.35
C ALA A 21 10.59 -1.88 10.79
N GLU A 22 11.48 -2.29 11.66
CA GLU A 22 12.77 -2.87 11.34
C GLU A 22 12.90 -4.25 12.00
N ASP A 23 13.55 -5.17 11.31
CA ASP A 23 13.83 -6.51 11.81
C ASP A 23 15.22 -6.96 11.35
N ASN A 24 16.20 -6.92 12.23
CA ASN A 24 17.60 -7.21 11.96
C ASN A 24 17.94 -8.70 11.78
N THR A 25 16.97 -9.57 11.53
CA THR A 25 17.21 -11.02 11.46
C THR A 25 17.86 -11.47 10.15
N ASN A 26 17.66 -10.71 9.05
CA ASN A 26 18.28 -11.02 7.75
C ASN A 26 18.48 -9.75 6.92
N PRO A 27 19.73 -9.31 6.67
CA PRO A 27 19.99 -8.06 5.96
C PRO A 27 19.57 -8.06 4.48
N LEU A 28 19.37 -9.23 3.87
CA LEU A 28 19.05 -9.36 2.44
C LEU A 28 17.67 -9.90 2.16
N GLY A 29 16.97 -10.40 3.17
CA GLY A 29 15.68 -11.07 2.98
C GLY A 29 14.56 -10.46 3.79
N GLN A 30 13.34 -10.64 3.33
CA GLN A 30 12.13 -10.30 4.06
C GLN A 30 11.66 -11.49 4.90
N ARG A 31 11.03 -11.24 6.03
CA ARG A 31 10.38 -12.28 6.82
C ARG A 31 9.14 -12.79 6.10
N SER A 32 9.12 -14.09 5.82
CA SER A 32 7.99 -14.75 5.15
C SER A 32 6.70 -14.74 5.98
N ASP A 33 6.80 -14.54 7.29
CA ASP A 33 5.65 -14.47 8.21
C ASP A 33 4.86 -13.16 8.15
N GLY A 34 5.36 -12.15 7.40
CA GLY A 34 4.73 -10.85 7.22
C GLY A 34 4.76 -9.94 8.45
N SER A 35 5.45 -10.34 9.54
CA SER A 35 5.43 -9.59 10.81
C SER A 35 5.94 -8.16 10.67
N GLY A 36 6.93 -7.91 9.81
CA GLY A 36 7.46 -6.56 9.55
C GLY A 36 6.43 -5.64 8.92
N TYR A 37 5.73 -6.12 7.90
CA TYR A 37 4.62 -5.37 7.29
C TYR A 37 3.48 -5.13 8.29
N SER A 38 3.07 -6.16 9.06
CA SER A 38 2.02 -6.02 10.08
C SER A 38 2.36 -4.91 11.08
N LYS A 39 3.57 -4.89 11.63
CA LYS A 39 4.02 -3.84 12.56
C LYS A 39 3.93 -2.44 11.95
N ALA A 40 4.36 -2.27 10.69
CA ALA A 40 4.28 -1.00 10.00
C ALA A 40 2.81 -0.56 9.78
N ILE A 41 1.95 -1.46 9.33
CA ILE A 41 0.51 -1.19 9.12
C ILE A 41 -0.17 -0.80 10.44
N GLU A 42 -0.01 -1.63 11.46
CA GLU A 42 -0.60 -1.42 12.79
C GLU A 42 -0.11 -0.12 13.43
N GLY A 43 1.19 0.19 13.27
CA GLY A 43 1.76 1.45 13.72
C GLY A 43 1.14 2.68 13.04
N ALA A 44 0.94 2.65 11.72
CA ALA A 44 0.31 3.73 10.98
C ALA A 44 -1.14 3.93 11.41
N LEU A 45 -1.91 2.85 11.56
CA LEU A 45 -3.29 2.89 12.05
C LEU A 45 -3.39 3.42 13.48
N TYR A 46 -2.49 2.99 14.36
CA TYR A 46 -2.43 3.47 15.73
C TYR A 46 -2.16 4.98 15.80
N ILE A 47 -1.17 5.48 15.05
CA ILE A 47 -0.84 6.92 14.99
C ILE A 47 -2.04 7.73 14.47
N ALA A 48 -2.75 7.23 13.47
CA ALA A 48 -3.93 7.87 12.90
C ALA A 48 -5.18 7.75 13.79
N ASN A 49 -5.14 6.92 14.83
CA ASN A 49 -6.30 6.56 15.65
C ASN A 49 -7.49 6.04 14.81
N LEU A 50 -7.18 5.16 13.85
CA LEU A 50 -8.17 4.59 12.93
C LEU A 50 -8.27 3.07 13.07
N PRO A 51 -9.50 2.51 12.95
CA PRO A 51 -9.70 1.07 12.97
C PRO A 51 -9.22 0.43 11.65
N PRO A 52 -8.72 -0.82 11.69
CA PRO A 52 -8.21 -1.51 10.49
C PRO A 52 -9.20 -1.59 9.31
N ASN A 53 -10.47 -1.78 9.60
CA ASN A 53 -11.52 -1.96 8.60
C ASN A 53 -11.89 -0.68 7.83
N CYS A 54 -11.34 0.49 8.19
CA CYS A 54 -11.52 1.72 7.41
C CYS A 54 -10.66 1.75 6.15
N VAL A 55 -9.56 0.99 6.09
CA VAL A 55 -8.68 0.91 4.91
C VAL A 55 -9.32 0.01 3.87
N LYS A 56 -9.63 0.57 2.71
CA LYS A 56 -10.28 -0.16 1.60
C LYS A 56 -9.37 -0.35 0.38
N LEU A 57 -8.24 0.34 0.33
CA LEU A 57 -7.30 0.28 -0.77
C LEU A 57 -5.86 0.19 -0.25
N VAL A 58 -5.07 -0.70 -0.83
CA VAL A 58 -3.65 -0.86 -0.51
C VAL A 58 -2.81 -0.84 -1.79
N LYS A 59 -1.85 0.07 -1.86
CA LYS A 59 -0.74 -0.03 -2.79
C LYS A 59 0.37 -0.86 -2.12
N THR A 60 0.58 -2.06 -2.61
CA THR A 60 1.55 -3.00 -2.05
C THR A 60 3.00 -2.65 -2.41
N HIS A 61 3.97 -3.20 -1.69
CA HIS A 61 5.37 -3.18 -2.15
C HIS A 61 5.52 -3.97 -3.46
N GLY A 62 4.93 -5.15 -3.53
CA GLY A 62 4.57 -5.84 -4.77
C GLY A 62 5.73 -6.16 -5.71
N THR A 63 6.84 -6.73 -5.22
CA THR A 63 7.98 -7.16 -6.06
C THR A 63 7.68 -8.37 -6.94
N GLY A 64 6.59 -9.09 -6.68
CA GLY A 64 6.22 -10.29 -7.43
C GLY A 64 6.99 -11.55 -7.03
N THR A 65 7.95 -11.46 -6.11
CA THR A 65 8.64 -12.66 -5.61
C THR A 65 7.73 -13.48 -4.68
N PRO A 66 7.79 -14.84 -4.72
CA PRO A 66 6.92 -15.67 -3.90
C PRO A 66 6.98 -15.34 -2.40
N VAL A 67 8.18 -15.09 -1.88
CA VAL A 67 8.39 -14.76 -0.46
C VAL A 67 7.73 -13.44 -0.10
N ASN A 68 7.95 -12.39 -0.91
CA ASN A 68 7.34 -11.09 -0.66
C ASN A 68 5.82 -11.15 -0.76
N ASN A 69 5.29 -11.79 -1.81
CA ASN A 69 3.84 -11.91 -1.99
C ASN A 69 3.18 -12.63 -0.82
N ALA A 70 3.77 -13.72 -0.32
CA ALA A 70 3.28 -14.45 0.84
C ALA A 70 3.32 -13.58 2.11
N ALA A 71 4.42 -12.85 2.32
CA ALA A 71 4.60 -11.97 3.47
C ALA A 71 3.59 -10.82 3.47
N GLU A 72 3.44 -10.11 2.34
CA GLU A 72 2.47 -9.02 2.21
C GLU A 72 1.03 -9.52 2.39
N ARG A 73 0.67 -10.63 1.70
CA ARG A 73 -0.64 -11.24 1.85
C ARG A 73 -0.98 -11.56 3.31
N THR A 74 -0.06 -12.22 3.99
CA THR A 74 -0.25 -12.61 5.40
C THR A 74 -0.43 -11.40 6.29
N ALA A 75 0.41 -10.38 6.10
CA ALA A 75 0.33 -9.13 6.87
C ALA A 75 -0.98 -8.39 6.63
N LEU A 76 -1.38 -8.23 5.37
CA LEU A 76 -2.61 -7.53 5.00
C LEU A 76 -3.84 -8.18 5.61
N LEU A 77 -3.98 -9.50 5.45
CA LEU A 77 -5.11 -10.25 6.02
C LEU A 77 -5.13 -10.22 7.55
N ARG A 78 -3.96 -10.29 8.19
CA ARG A 78 -3.83 -10.21 9.65
C ARG A 78 -4.21 -8.84 10.19
N SER A 79 -3.70 -7.77 9.56
CA SER A 79 -3.80 -6.41 10.09
C SER A 79 -5.06 -5.68 9.64
N LEU A 80 -5.65 -6.01 8.47
CA LEU A 80 -6.81 -5.31 7.91
C LEU A 80 -8.08 -6.17 7.83
N GLY A 81 -7.95 -7.51 7.91
CA GLY A 81 -9.03 -8.43 7.56
C GLY A 81 -9.16 -8.59 6.04
N PRO A 82 -10.26 -9.16 5.52
CA PRO A 82 -10.39 -9.50 4.09
C PRO A 82 -11.03 -8.41 3.21
N ASP A 83 -11.53 -7.32 3.79
CA ASP A 83 -12.41 -6.35 3.10
C ASP A 83 -11.63 -5.13 2.58
N PHE A 84 -10.71 -5.37 1.66
CA PHE A 84 -9.94 -4.35 0.94
C PHE A 84 -9.58 -4.83 -0.46
N ILE A 85 -9.14 -3.91 -1.32
CA ILE A 85 -8.51 -4.22 -2.60
C ILE A 85 -7.03 -3.84 -2.57
N ALA A 86 -6.18 -4.64 -3.22
CA ALA A 86 -4.74 -4.39 -3.28
C ALA A 86 -4.23 -4.36 -4.72
N THR A 87 -3.44 -3.33 -5.03
CA THR A 87 -2.79 -3.15 -6.33
C THR A 87 -1.27 -3.00 -6.19
N SER A 88 -0.56 -3.07 -7.33
CA SER A 88 0.88 -2.83 -7.42
C SER A 88 1.26 -2.22 -8.76
N TYR A 89 2.18 -1.28 -8.74
CA TYR A 89 2.68 -0.58 -9.92
C TYR A 89 4.00 -1.13 -10.47
N LYS A 90 4.73 -1.96 -9.71
CA LYS A 90 6.01 -2.51 -10.19
C LYS A 90 5.93 -3.29 -11.50
N PRO A 91 4.86 -4.04 -11.80
CA PRO A 91 4.71 -4.66 -13.11
C PRO A 91 4.63 -3.67 -14.28
N LEU A 92 4.25 -2.40 -14.01
CA LEU A 92 4.14 -1.33 -15.00
C LEU A 92 5.45 -0.54 -15.16
N VAL A 93 6.09 -0.18 -14.03
CA VAL A 93 7.19 0.80 -14.00
C VAL A 93 8.55 0.20 -13.61
N GLY A 94 8.58 -1.07 -13.24
CA GLY A 94 9.77 -1.71 -12.68
C GLY A 94 10.02 -1.32 -11.22
N HIS A 95 11.10 -1.86 -10.66
CA HIS A 95 11.52 -1.54 -9.30
C HIS A 95 12.49 -0.35 -9.32
N THR A 96 12.02 0.84 -8.99
CA THR A 96 12.80 2.09 -8.97
C THR A 96 13.55 2.32 -7.65
N MET A 97 13.87 1.24 -6.93
CA MET A 97 14.66 1.23 -5.68
C MET A 97 14.11 2.21 -4.64
N GLY A 98 14.92 3.14 -4.15
CA GLY A 98 14.50 4.12 -3.13
C GLY A 98 13.37 5.06 -3.56
N ALA A 99 13.15 5.24 -4.86
CA ALA A 99 12.05 6.07 -5.37
C ALA A 99 10.72 5.32 -5.47
N SER A 100 10.71 3.96 -5.38
CA SER A 100 9.52 3.13 -5.62
C SER A 100 8.31 3.55 -4.79
N GLY A 101 8.48 3.77 -3.49
CA GLY A 101 7.37 4.11 -2.60
C GLY A 101 6.67 5.39 -3.03
N LEU A 102 7.44 6.44 -3.29
CA LEU A 102 6.89 7.75 -3.68
C LEU A 102 6.32 7.75 -5.10
N LEU A 103 7.07 7.22 -6.07
CA LEU A 103 6.64 7.16 -7.47
C LEU A 103 5.34 6.38 -7.62
N GLU A 104 5.27 5.17 -7.08
CA GLU A 104 4.10 4.31 -7.18
C GLU A 104 2.87 4.89 -6.45
N THR A 105 3.10 5.59 -5.32
CA THR A 105 2.02 6.31 -4.62
C THR A 105 1.51 7.49 -5.46
N GLY A 106 2.40 8.24 -6.10
CA GLY A 106 2.02 9.32 -7.00
C GLY A 106 1.20 8.84 -8.20
N LEU A 107 1.57 7.69 -8.79
CA LEU A 107 0.81 7.05 -9.87
C LEU A 107 -0.58 6.63 -9.40
N LEU A 108 -0.69 6.02 -8.22
CA LEU A 108 -2.00 5.68 -7.66
C LEU A 108 -2.87 6.91 -7.44
N LEU A 109 -2.31 8.00 -6.88
CA LEU A 109 -3.04 9.24 -6.68
C LEU A 109 -3.53 9.85 -8.02
N ASP A 110 -2.74 9.73 -9.09
CA ASP A 110 -3.16 10.18 -10.42
C ASP A 110 -4.26 9.29 -11.01
N ASP A 111 -4.17 7.98 -10.85
CA ASP A 111 -5.24 7.05 -11.26
C ASP A 111 -6.53 7.28 -10.45
N MET A 112 -6.43 7.56 -9.16
CA MET A 112 -7.59 7.87 -8.30
C MET A 112 -8.38 9.09 -8.79
N LYS A 113 -7.73 10.10 -9.39
CA LYS A 113 -8.43 11.23 -10.02
C LYS A 113 -9.36 10.80 -11.17
N ARG A 114 -9.09 9.65 -11.76
CA ARG A 114 -9.89 9.04 -12.84
C ARG A 114 -10.86 7.99 -12.32
N ASN A 115 -11.05 7.88 -11.02
CA ASN A 115 -11.82 6.83 -10.35
C ASN A 115 -11.35 5.41 -10.75
N TYR A 116 -10.05 5.20 -10.82
CA TYR A 116 -9.46 3.97 -11.35
C TYR A 116 -8.40 3.40 -10.43
N VAL A 117 -8.44 2.09 -10.19
CA VAL A 117 -7.40 1.31 -9.55
C VAL A 117 -6.96 0.22 -10.52
N PRO A 118 -5.69 0.21 -10.98
CA PRO A 118 -5.24 -0.76 -11.96
C PRO A 118 -5.15 -2.17 -11.38
N LYS A 119 -5.49 -3.15 -12.21
CA LYS A 119 -5.17 -4.55 -11.93
C LYS A 119 -3.67 -4.77 -11.88
N ILE A 120 -3.22 -5.79 -11.16
CA ILE A 120 -1.81 -6.18 -11.15
C ILE A 120 -1.51 -7.00 -12.41
N LEU A 121 -0.61 -6.50 -13.24
CA LEU A 121 -0.16 -7.19 -14.45
C LEU A 121 0.79 -8.35 -14.12
N ASN A 122 0.93 -9.28 -15.09
CA ASN A 122 1.91 -10.40 -15.05
C ASN A 122 1.75 -11.33 -13.85
N ARG A 123 0.53 -11.48 -13.32
CA ARG A 123 0.24 -12.46 -12.27
C ARG A 123 0.29 -13.86 -12.84
N THR A 124 1.02 -14.74 -12.15
CA THR A 124 1.15 -16.17 -12.53
C THR A 124 0.10 -17.06 -11.85
N ALA A 125 -0.55 -16.59 -10.78
CA ALA A 125 -1.56 -17.31 -10.06
C ALA A 125 -2.68 -16.38 -9.56
N TYR A 126 -3.89 -16.91 -9.47
CA TYR A 126 -5.00 -16.22 -8.82
C TYR A 126 -4.78 -16.15 -7.31
N ASP A 127 -4.96 -14.96 -6.75
CA ASP A 127 -5.00 -14.71 -5.32
C ASP A 127 -6.08 -13.63 -5.06
N PRO A 128 -7.11 -13.93 -4.26
CA PRO A 128 -8.23 -13.01 -4.06
C PRO A 128 -7.85 -11.70 -3.33
N VAL A 129 -6.70 -11.66 -2.68
CA VAL A 129 -6.20 -10.45 -1.99
C VAL A 129 -5.76 -9.37 -2.99
N PHE A 130 -5.23 -9.79 -4.13
CA PHE A 130 -4.65 -8.88 -5.11
C PHE A 130 -5.53 -8.74 -6.35
N LEU A 131 -5.71 -7.52 -6.83
CA LEU A 131 -6.58 -7.24 -7.99
C LEU A 131 -6.16 -8.00 -9.25
N SER A 132 -7.06 -8.82 -9.76
CA SER A 132 -6.97 -9.48 -11.08
C SER A 132 -7.63 -8.68 -12.20
N GLU A 133 -8.58 -7.82 -11.84
CA GLU A 133 -9.25 -6.88 -12.73
C GLU A 133 -9.16 -5.48 -12.13
N SER A 134 -9.21 -4.46 -12.99
CA SER A 134 -9.23 -3.07 -12.52
C SER A 134 -10.54 -2.75 -11.81
N ALA A 135 -10.48 -1.85 -10.84
CA ALA A 135 -11.61 -1.50 -9.99
C ALA A 135 -11.83 0.02 -9.94
N GLU A 136 -13.00 0.45 -9.50
CA GLU A 136 -13.23 1.81 -9.08
C GLU A 136 -12.53 2.07 -7.73
N VAL A 137 -12.24 3.35 -7.46
CA VAL A 137 -11.60 3.76 -6.20
C VAL A 137 -12.60 3.59 -5.05
N PRO A 138 -12.31 2.76 -4.05
CA PRO A 138 -13.16 2.67 -2.88
C PRO A 138 -13.09 3.95 -2.05
N VAL A 139 -14.22 4.31 -1.43
CA VAL A 139 -14.25 5.46 -0.52
C VAL A 139 -13.54 5.13 0.77
N GLY A 140 -12.62 5.98 1.19
CA GLY A 140 -11.92 5.85 2.47
C GLY A 140 -10.41 6.02 2.40
N PRO A 141 -9.73 5.80 3.51
CA PRO A 141 -8.27 5.82 3.58
C PRO A 141 -7.64 4.73 2.73
N PHE A 142 -6.43 5.00 2.22
CA PHE A 142 -5.60 3.95 1.62
C PHE A 142 -4.21 3.86 2.25
N LEU A 143 -3.61 2.69 2.17
CA LEU A 143 -2.23 2.43 2.59
C LEU A 143 -1.31 2.29 1.38
N SER A 144 -0.14 2.92 1.46
CA SER A 144 1.00 2.67 0.58
C SER A 144 2.08 1.94 1.35
N LEU A 145 2.41 0.71 0.93
CA LEU A 145 3.44 -0.11 1.53
C LEU A 145 4.73 -0.05 0.72
N ALA A 146 5.85 -0.06 1.43
CA ALA A 146 7.16 -0.24 0.85
C ALA A 146 8.03 -1.09 1.78
N ALA A 147 8.99 -1.82 1.20
CA ALA A 147 10.02 -2.53 1.94
C ALA A 147 11.38 -2.33 1.28
N GLY A 148 12.42 -2.41 2.09
CA GLY A 148 13.79 -2.25 1.66
C GLY A 148 14.70 -3.35 2.21
N MET A 149 15.94 -3.39 1.71
CA MET A 149 17.00 -4.22 2.28
C MET A 149 17.23 -3.83 3.74
N GLY A 150 17.67 -4.78 4.56
CA GLY A 150 17.80 -4.58 6.00
C GLY A 150 16.49 -4.83 6.75
N ASN A 151 15.50 -5.46 6.11
CA ASN A 151 14.19 -5.72 6.70
C ASN A 151 13.50 -4.44 7.20
N ILE A 152 13.62 -3.36 6.44
CA ILE A 152 12.90 -2.12 6.70
C ILE A 152 11.54 -2.20 5.99
N TYR A 153 10.48 -2.01 6.76
CA TYR A 153 9.10 -2.02 6.26
C TYR A 153 8.45 -0.68 6.58
N SER A 154 7.72 -0.12 5.66
CA SER A 154 7.03 1.14 5.85
C SER A 154 5.59 1.10 5.37
N ALA A 155 4.73 1.79 6.10
CA ALA A 155 3.34 2.01 5.77
C ALA A 155 3.02 3.51 5.88
N ALA A 156 2.56 4.09 4.78
CA ALA A 156 2.05 5.45 4.73
C ALA A 156 0.53 5.40 4.56
N LEU A 157 -0.20 5.96 5.50
CA LEU A 157 -1.65 6.03 5.49
C LEU A 157 -2.09 7.38 4.94
N PHE A 158 -2.89 7.35 3.89
CA PHE A 158 -3.45 8.53 3.25
C PHE A 158 -4.93 8.65 3.58
N LEU A 159 -5.34 9.86 3.92
CA LEU A 159 -6.71 10.19 4.31
C LEU A 159 -7.35 11.06 3.23
N PRO A 160 -8.65 10.88 2.91
CA PRO A 160 -9.35 11.79 2.04
C PRO A 160 -9.38 13.19 2.68
N ALA A 161 -9.32 14.22 1.84
CA ALA A 161 -9.58 15.59 2.28
C ALA A 161 -11.06 15.69 2.69
N SER A 162 -11.29 16.18 3.91
CA SER A 162 -12.62 16.39 4.47
C SER A 162 -13.27 17.65 3.91
#